data_663db739687297d07b319b7fabc2299f
#
_entry.id   663db739687297d07b319b7fabc2299f
#
_cell.length_a   1.000
_cell.length_b   1.000
_cell.length_c   1.000
_cell.angle_alpha   90.00
_cell.angle_beta   90.00
_cell.angle_gamma   90.00
#
_symmetry.space_group_name_H-M   'P 1'
#
loop_
_entity.id
_entity.type
_entity.pdbx_description
1 polymer ?
#
loop_
_entity_poly.entity_id
_entity_poly.type
_entity_poly.pdbx_seq_one_letter_code
_entity_poly.pdbx_strand_id
1 'polypeptide(L)'
;MQAGQFDPADVPMDERNLVYRAAELILAEHGISGHGVESAPALHLHIAKAVPVAGGMAGGSADAAAALIDTDRYLHATGRTGALLTQTDYERLAAQLGADIPFSVRAALGQTLALGQGTGTELQNVAAPREPLHLVIVAAQFGLSTPSVFKQLDAGRAAGEYPASGELVEPVELLEALNSYDG
;
A
#
# COMPACT_ATOMS: atom_id res chain seq x y z
N MET A 1 8.21 13.64 21.26
CA MET A 1 8.00 14.19 19.92
C MET A 1 6.49 14.23 19.68
N GLN A 2 5.92 15.42 19.50
CA GLN A 2 4.53 15.52 19.07
C GLN A 2 4.53 15.05 17.59
N ALA A 3 3.86 13.94 17.33
CA ALA A 3 3.54 13.52 15.97
C ALA A 3 2.79 14.68 15.29
N GLY A 4 3.11 14.97 14.02
CA GLY A 4 2.41 15.99 13.25
C GLY A 4 0.92 15.82 13.44
N GLN A 5 0.22 16.90 13.69
CA GLN A 5 -1.20 16.90 14.03
C GLN A 5 -1.95 16.33 12.82
N PHE A 6 -2.37 15.08 12.94
CA PHE A 6 -3.24 14.40 11.99
C PHE A 6 -4.68 14.86 12.29
N ASP A 7 -5.37 15.39 11.29
CA ASP A 7 -6.81 15.66 11.42
C ASP A 7 -7.59 14.41 10.98
N PRO A 8 -8.34 13.76 11.88
CA PRO A 8 -9.20 12.65 11.51
C PRO A 8 -10.20 12.98 10.39
N ALA A 9 -10.54 14.25 10.21
CA ALA A 9 -11.42 14.72 9.14
C ALA A 9 -10.81 14.56 7.74
N ASP A 10 -9.49 14.40 7.63
CA ASP A 10 -8.81 14.15 6.35
C ASP A 10 -9.01 12.71 5.84
N VAL A 11 -9.52 11.80 6.68
CA VAL A 11 -9.83 10.43 6.28
C VAL A 11 -11.26 10.36 5.76
N PRO A 12 -11.49 10.03 4.49
CA PRO A 12 -12.85 9.84 3.97
C PRO A 12 -13.57 8.73 4.75
N MET A 13 -14.84 8.98 5.11
CA MET A 13 -15.68 8.02 5.83
C MET A 13 -16.75 7.40 4.89
N ASP A 14 -16.50 7.40 3.59
CA ASP A 14 -17.39 6.95 2.53
C ASP A 14 -16.61 6.10 1.48
N GLU A 15 -17.24 5.85 0.33
CA GLU A 15 -16.70 5.05 -0.79
C GLU A 15 -15.37 5.58 -1.38
N ARG A 16 -14.95 6.78 -1.02
CA ARG A 16 -13.61 7.30 -1.40
C ARG A 16 -12.50 6.67 -0.55
N ASN A 17 -12.85 6.07 0.58
CA ASN A 17 -11.87 5.41 1.45
C ASN A 17 -11.42 4.08 0.83
N LEU A 18 -10.10 3.87 0.74
CA LEU A 18 -9.53 2.63 0.18
C LEU A 18 -9.91 1.38 0.98
N VAL A 19 -10.10 1.50 2.30
CA VAL A 19 -10.55 0.40 3.16
C VAL A 19 -11.97 -0.04 2.79
N TYR A 20 -12.87 0.93 2.56
CA TYR A 20 -14.22 0.65 2.09
C TYR A 20 -14.21 -0.07 0.74
N ARG A 21 -13.48 0.48 -0.24
CA ARG A 21 -13.34 -0.10 -1.58
C ARG A 21 -12.71 -1.49 -1.56
N ALA A 22 -11.76 -1.73 -0.67
CA ALA A 22 -11.13 -3.03 -0.48
C ALA A 22 -12.15 -4.08 0.00
N ALA A 23 -12.96 -3.73 0.99
CA ALA A 23 -14.02 -4.62 1.46
C ALA A 23 -15.06 -4.92 0.37
N GLU A 24 -15.48 -3.90 -0.41
CA GLU A 24 -16.39 -4.10 -1.54
C GLU A 24 -15.83 -5.05 -2.60
N LEU A 25 -14.53 -4.94 -2.93
CA LEU A 25 -13.89 -5.86 -3.89
C LEU A 25 -13.92 -7.31 -3.41
N ILE A 26 -13.68 -7.56 -2.13
CA ILE A 26 -13.76 -8.90 -1.56
C ILE A 26 -15.20 -9.43 -1.59
N LEU A 27 -16.17 -8.62 -1.23
CA LEU A 27 -17.59 -9.00 -1.31
C LEU A 27 -17.99 -9.33 -2.76
N ALA A 28 -17.56 -8.52 -3.72
CA ALA A 28 -17.80 -8.75 -5.14
C ALA A 28 -17.14 -10.03 -5.65
N GLU A 29 -15.89 -10.29 -5.27
CA GLU A 29 -15.15 -11.50 -5.66
C GLU A 29 -15.86 -12.79 -5.21
N HIS A 30 -16.47 -12.76 -4.03
CA HIS A 30 -17.25 -13.88 -3.51
C HIS A 30 -18.73 -13.87 -3.95
N GLY A 31 -19.12 -12.96 -4.85
CA GLY A 31 -20.52 -12.87 -5.33
C GLY A 31 -21.52 -12.40 -4.26
N ILE A 32 -21.04 -11.74 -3.20
CA ILE A 32 -21.85 -11.24 -2.08
C ILE A 32 -22.23 -9.76 -2.31
N SER A 33 -21.91 -9.21 -3.47
CA SER A 33 -22.12 -7.80 -3.78
C SER A 33 -23.57 -7.53 -4.21
N GLY A 34 -24.12 -6.40 -3.74
CA GLY A 34 -25.33 -5.80 -4.28
C GLY A 34 -26.12 -5.04 -3.22
N HIS A 35 -26.48 -3.81 -3.52
CA HIS A 35 -27.55 -3.09 -2.85
C HIS A 35 -28.85 -3.89 -3.01
N GLY A 36 -29.34 -4.51 -1.93
CA GLY A 36 -30.57 -5.28 -1.95
C GLY A 36 -30.43 -6.80 -1.79
N VAL A 37 -29.24 -7.32 -1.58
CA VAL A 37 -29.07 -8.71 -1.15
C VAL A 37 -29.35 -8.75 0.35
N GLU A 38 -30.51 -9.27 0.75
CA GLU A 38 -30.92 -9.44 2.17
C GLU A 38 -29.90 -10.22 3.01
N SER A 39 -28.92 -10.84 2.38
CA SER A 39 -27.86 -11.66 3.01
C SER A 39 -26.48 -11.01 3.09
N ALA A 40 -26.29 -9.80 2.56
CA ALA A 40 -24.98 -9.14 2.67
C ALA A 40 -24.68 -8.78 4.15
N PRO A 41 -23.48 -9.10 4.67
CA PRO A 41 -23.16 -8.74 6.04
C PRO A 41 -23.04 -7.23 6.17
N ALA A 42 -23.56 -6.68 7.27
CA ALA A 42 -23.19 -5.34 7.67
C ALA A 42 -21.75 -5.38 8.20
N LEU A 43 -20.78 -4.85 7.46
CA LEU A 43 -19.40 -4.75 7.87
C LEU A 43 -19.16 -3.42 8.59
N HIS A 44 -18.56 -3.47 9.76
CA HIS A 44 -18.08 -2.28 10.46
C HIS A 44 -16.55 -2.25 10.37
N LEU A 45 -16.02 -1.30 9.59
CA LEU A 45 -14.60 -1.12 9.36
C LEU A 45 -14.07 -0.05 10.30
N HIS A 46 -13.10 -0.40 11.16
CA HIS A 46 -12.48 0.52 12.10
C HIS A 46 -11.00 0.71 11.75
N ILE A 47 -10.58 1.95 11.54
CA ILE A 47 -9.20 2.32 11.22
C ILE A 47 -8.59 3.06 12.42
N ALA A 48 -7.59 2.46 13.07
CA ALA A 48 -6.78 3.12 14.09
C ALA A 48 -5.56 3.78 13.40
N LYS A 49 -5.73 5.00 12.90
CA LYS A 49 -4.72 5.69 12.08
C LYS A 49 -3.57 6.20 12.94
N ALA A 50 -2.36 5.70 12.69
CA ALA A 50 -1.13 6.16 13.35
C ALA A 50 -0.14 6.83 12.38
N VAL A 51 -0.31 6.60 11.06
CA VAL A 51 0.53 7.20 10.01
C VAL A 51 -0.21 8.39 9.42
N PRO A 52 0.44 9.59 9.29
CA PRO A 52 -0.19 10.78 8.73
C PRO A 52 -0.75 10.56 7.32
N VAL A 53 -1.90 11.18 7.03
CA VAL A 53 -2.46 11.20 5.67
C VAL A 53 -1.52 12.01 4.77
N ALA A 54 -1.33 11.56 3.53
CA ALA A 54 -0.42 12.17 2.56
C ALA A 54 1.04 12.31 3.04
N GLY A 55 1.45 11.51 4.03
CA GLY A 55 2.80 11.50 4.59
C GLY A 55 3.86 10.78 3.75
N GLY A 56 3.52 10.27 2.56
CA GLY A 56 4.46 9.53 1.69
C GLY A 56 4.87 8.15 2.23
N MET A 57 4.16 7.62 3.22
CA MET A 57 4.49 6.37 3.91
C MET A 57 3.53 5.22 3.58
N ALA A 58 2.77 5.32 2.50
CA ALA A 58 1.80 4.31 2.03
C ALA A 58 0.81 3.80 3.10
N GLY A 59 0.52 4.59 4.15
CA GLY A 59 -0.37 4.19 5.24
C GLY A 59 -1.78 3.80 4.77
N GLY A 60 -2.36 4.53 3.81
CA GLY A 60 -3.64 4.18 3.21
C GLY A 60 -3.61 2.87 2.41
N SER A 61 -2.46 2.57 1.78
CA SER A 61 -2.26 1.31 1.06
C SER A 61 -2.15 0.13 2.03
N ALA A 62 -1.48 0.32 3.16
CA ALA A 62 -1.41 -0.69 4.22
C ALA A 62 -2.80 -0.97 4.84
N ASP A 63 -3.58 0.09 5.11
CA ASP A 63 -4.95 -0.04 5.62
C ASP A 63 -5.84 -0.81 4.63
N ALA A 64 -5.73 -0.53 3.32
CA ALA A 64 -6.47 -1.22 2.28
C ALA A 64 -6.07 -2.71 2.14
N ALA A 65 -4.77 -3.00 2.22
CA ALA A 65 -4.28 -4.37 2.19
C ALA A 65 -4.80 -5.19 3.39
N ALA A 66 -4.79 -4.61 4.59
CA ALA A 66 -5.38 -5.21 5.77
C ALA A 66 -6.88 -5.46 5.56
N ALA A 67 -7.62 -4.48 5.01
CA ALA A 67 -9.05 -4.62 4.76
C ALA A 67 -9.37 -5.73 3.75
N LEU A 68 -8.58 -5.90 2.67
CA LEU A 68 -8.72 -7.02 1.74
C LEU A 68 -8.62 -8.36 2.48
N ILE A 69 -7.52 -8.54 3.23
CA ILE A 69 -7.23 -9.81 3.91
C ILE A 69 -8.25 -10.08 5.02
N ASP A 70 -8.53 -9.09 5.86
CA ASP A 70 -9.39 -9.29 7.04
C ASP A 70 -10.87 -9.42 6.67
N THR A 71 -11.33 -8.77 5.59
CA THR A 71 -12.70 -8.98 5.09
C THR A 71 -12.87 -10.42 4.61
N ASP A 72 -11.94 -10.95 3.83
CA ASP A 72 -12.00 -12.33 3.36
C ASP A 72 -11.95 -13.33 4.51
N ARG A 73 -11.04 -13.13 5.47
CA ARG A 73 -10.94 -13.93 6.69
C ARG A 73 -12.23 -13.91 7.50
N TYR A 74 -12.86 -12.74 7.63
CA TYR A 74 -14.14 -12.60 8.33
C TYR A 74 -15.25 -13.39 7.63
N LEU A 75 -15.36 -13.29 6.31
CA LEU A 75 -16.37 -14.02 5.54
C LEU A 75 -16.16 -15.52 5.66
N HIS A 76 -14.92 -15.99 5.61
CA HIS A 76 -14.58 -17.39 5.79
C HIS A 76 -14.91 -17.87 7.21
N ALA A 77 -14.48 -17.14 8.24
CA ALA A 77 -14.73 -17.48 9.64
C ALA A 77 -16.21 -17.52 10.01
N THR A 78 -17.04 -16.72 9.31
CA THR A 78 -18.50 -16.70 9.52
C THR A 78 -19.25 -17.67 8.60
N GLY A 79 -18.52 -18.54 7.87
CA GLY A 79 -19.12 -19.58 7.00
C GLY A 79 -19.80 -19.03 5.75
N ARG A 80 -19.48 -17.79 5.35
CA ARG A 80 -20.05 -17.15 4.16
C ARG A 80 -19.30 -17.49 2.87
N THR A 81 -18.04 -17.95 3.01
CA THR A 81 -17.20 -18.41 1.90
C THR A 81 -16.60 -19.77 2.23
N GLY A 82 -16.37 -20.60 1.20
CA GLY A 82 -15.85 -21.96 1.37
C GLY A 82 -14.34 -22.03 1.57
N ALA A 83 -13.60 -21.04 1.07
CA ALA A 83 -12.15 -20.98 1.15
C ALA A 83 -11.68 -19.52 1.17
N LEU A 84 -10.47 -19.30 1.68
CA LEU A 84 -9.78 -18.02 1.57
C LEU A 84 -9.23 -17.83 0.14
N LEU A 85 -9.12 -16.59 -0.27
CA LEU A 85 -8.43 -16.21 -1.49
C LEU A 85 -6.93 -16.51 -1.41
N THR A 86 -6.30 -16.71 -2.55
CA THR A 86 -4.86 -16.90 -2.63
C THR A 86 -4.13 -15.54 -2.59
N GLN A 87 -2.82 -15.55 -2.32
CA GLN A 87 -2.00 -14.35 -2.40
C GLN A 87 -2.14 -13.66 -3.77
N THR A 88 -2.15 -14.44 -4.86
CA THR A 88 -2.30 -13.93 -6.23
C THR A 88 -3.64 -13.23 -6.43
N ASP A 89 -4.72 -13.75 -5.83
CA ASP A 89 -6.03 -13.11 -5.89
C ASP A 89 -6.03 -11.77 -5.14
N TYR A 90 -5.46 -11.73 -3.95
CA TYR A 90 -5.32 -10.47 -3.20
C TYR A 90 -4.49 -9.44 -3.98
N GLU A 91 -3.35 -9.84 -4.58
CA GLU A 91 -2.51 -8.92 -5.36
C GLU A 91 -3.25 -8.38 -6.59
N ARG A 92 -4.01 -9.23 -7.28
CA ARG A 92 -4.86 -8.85 -8.42
C ARG A 92 -5.94 -7.83 -8.03
N LEU A 93 -6.60 -8.04 -6.89
CA LEU A 93 -7.60 -7.11 -6.36
C LEU A 93 -6.95 -5.82 -5.86
N ALA A 94 -5.82 -5.93 -5.17
CA ALA A 94 -5.04 -4.81 -4.66
C ALA A 94 -4.59 -3.85 -5.78
N ALA A 95 -4.17 -4.38 -6.92
CA ALA A 95 -3.74 -3.59 -8.07
C ALA A 95 -4.87 -2.69 -8.64
N GLN A 96 -6.14 -3.01 -8.42
CA GLN A 96 -7.29 -2.18 -8.82
C GLN A 96 -7.47 -0.96 -7.91
N LEU A 97 -6.90 -0.99 -6.71
CA LEU A 97 -7.02 0.07 -5.71
C LEU A 97 -5.86 1.06 -5.76
N GLY A 98 -4.66 0.60 -6.08
CA GLY A 98 -3.48 1.44 -6.17
C GLY A 98 -2.18 0.65 -6.31
N ALA A 99 -1.13 1.31 -6.80
CA ALA A 99 0.16 0.70 -7.15
C ALA A 99 0.92 0.11 -5.94
N ASP A 100 0.81 0.72 -4.75
CA ASP A 100 1.54 0.29 -3.54
C ASP A 100 0.81 -0.81 -2.77
N ILE A 101 -0.46 -1.10 -3.10
CA ILE A 101 -1.29 -2.01 -2.31
C ILE A 101 -0.89 -3.48 -2.52
N PRO A 102 -0.51 -3.96 -3.72
CA PRO A 102 0.00 -5.32 -3.89
C PRO A 102 1.22 -5.62 -3.03
N PHE A 103 2.18 -4.68 -2.91
CA PHE A 103 3.31 -4.85 -2.00
C PHE A 103 2.86 -4.89 -0.53
N SER A 104 1.92 -4.03 -0.14
CA SER A 104 1.36 -4.03 1.22
C SER A 104 0.68 -5.36 1.57
N VAL A 105 0.01 -6.00 0.61
CA VAL A 105 -0.53 -7.37 0.75
C VAL A 105 0.59 -8.37 1.00
N ARG A 106 1.66 -8.36 0.21
CA ARG A 106 2.82 -9.25 0.42
C ARG A 106 3.44 -9.07 1.79
N ALA A 107 3.63 -7.81 2.20
CA ALA A 107 4.18 -7.50 3.52
C ALA A 107 3.30 -8.04 4.66
N ALA A 108 1.98 -7.91 4.56
CA ALA A 108 1.02 -8.46 5.52
C ALA A 108 1.03 -10.01 5.56
N LEU A 109 1.40 -10.66 4.46
CA LEU A 109 1.56 -12.11 4.35
C LEU A 109 2.98 -12.60 4.68
N GLY A 110 3.87 -11.72 5.16
CA GLY A 110 5.21 -12.07 5.64
C GLY A 110 6.35 -11.89 4.65
N GLN A 111 6.10 -11.30 3.48
CA GLN A 111 7.14 -11.01 2.47
C GLN A 111 7.54 -9.54 2.55
N THR A 112 8.65 -9.26 3.20
CA THR A 112 9.02 -7.91 3.62
C THR A 112 9.84 -7.10 2.61
N LEU A 113 10.31 -7.72 1.53
CA LEU A 113 11.09 -7.04 0.50
C LEU A 113 10.73 -7.56 -0.90
N ALA A 114 10.47 -6.64 -1.81
CA ALA A 114 10.22 -6.95 -3.21
C ALA A 114 10.75 -5.84 -4.13
N LEU A 115 11.15 -6.21 -5.33
CA LEU A 115 11.40 -5.28 -6.42
C LEU A 115 10.11 -5.10 -7.22
N GLY A 116 9.63 -3.85 -7.32
CA GLY A 116 8.47 -3.50 -8.14
C GLY A 116 8.89 -2.95 -9.51
N GLN A 117 8.27 -3.44 -10.56
CA GLN A 117 8.46 -2.98 -11.95
C GLN A 117 7.15 -2.42 -12.52
N GLY A 118 7.24 -1.78 -13.68
CA GLY A 118 6.11 -1.15 -14.34
C GLY A 118 5.54 -0.01 -13.49
N THR A 119 4.27 -0.11 -13.11
CA THR A 119 3.61 0.84 -12.19
C THR A 119 3.89 0.54 -10.71
N GLY A 120 4.75 -0.44 -10.40
CA GLY A 120 5.00 -0.93 -9.04
C GLY A 120 4.16 -2.16 -8.67
N THR A 121 3.34 -2.66 -9.58
CA THR A 121 2.45 -3.80 -9.35
C THR A 121 3.05 -5.15 -9.78
N GLU A 122 4.09 -5.13 -10.62
CA GLU A 122 4.84 -6.33 -11.02
C GLU A 122 5.93 -6.59 -9.99
N LEU A 123 5.63 -7.45 -9.02
CA LEU A 123 6.46 -7.64 -7.84
C LEU A 123 7.31 -8.92 -7.96
N GLN A 124 8.61 -8.77 -7.79
CA GLN A 124 9.55 -9.88 -7.64
C GLN A 124 10.08 -9.91 -6.21
N ASN A 125 10.00 -11.07 -5.56
CA ASN A 125 10.56 -11.24 -4.22
C ASN A 125 12.08 -11.12 -4.24
N VAL A 126 12.60 -10.41 -3.26
CA VAL A 126 14.03 -10.23 -3.06
C VAL A 126 14.39 -10.70 -1.66
N ALA A 127 15.58 -11.25 -1.49
CA ALA A 127 16.07 -11.66 -0.19
C ALA A 127 16.24 -10.43 0.72
N ALA A 128 15.74 -10.53 1.96
CA ALA A 128 15.92 -9.46 2.93
C ALA A 128 17.42 -9.28 3.26
N PRO A 129 17.87 -8.05 3.58
CA PRO A 129 19.21 -7.80 4.11
C PRO A 129 19.47 -8.67 5.34
N ARG A 130 20.74 -9.06 5.54
CA ARG A 130 21.14 -9.88 6.69
C ARG A 130 20.91 -9.17 8.02
N GLU A 131 21.18 -7.86 8.04
CA GLU A 131 21.03 -7.02 9.21
C GLU A 131 19.84 -6.06 9.04
N PRO A 132 19.13 -5.71 10.12
CA PRO A 132 18.09 -4.72 10.09
C PRO A 132 18.61 -3.35 9.64
N LEU A 133 17.89 -2.70 8.72
CA LEU A 133 18.17 -1.32 8.34
C LEU A 133 17.62 -0.35 9.39
N HIS A 134 18.50 0.46 9.97
CA HIS A 134 18.12 1.50 10.92
C HIS A 134 17.83 2.80 10.16
N LEU A 135 16.60 3.31 10.30
CA LEU A 135 16.14 4.49 9.59
C LEU A 135 15.76 5.61 10.56
N VAL A 136 16.07 6.85 10.18
CA VAL A 136 15.55 8.05 10.85
C VAL A 136 14.52 8.70 9.96
N ILE A 137 13.29 8.81 10.45
CA ILE A 137 12.20 9.44 9.72
C ILE A 137 12.03 10.87 10.25
N VAL A 138 12.20 11.85 9.35
CA VAL A 138 11.90 13.26 9.64
C VAL A 138 10.58 13.61 8.95
N ALA A 139 9.51 13.73 9.75
CA ALA A 139 8.20 14.07 9.22
C ALA A 139 8.12 15.57 8.88
N ALA A 140 7.72 15.90 7.66
CA ALA A 140 7.36 17.26 7.28
C ALA A 140 6.03 17.67 7.96
N GLN A 141 5.86 18.97 8.22
CA GLN A 141 4.62 19.51 8.79
C GLN A 141 3.55 19.82 7.74
N PHE A 142 3.76 19.41 6.51
CA PHE A 142 2.86 19.65 5.38
C PHE A 142 2.82 18.39 4.49
N GLY A 143 1.67 18.16 3.89
CA GLY A 143 1.49 17.11 2.89
C GLY A 143 1.96 17.55 1.50
N LEU A 144 2.47 16.59 0.72
CA LEU A 144 2.82 16.81 -0.69
C LEU A 144 1.94 15.92 -1.58
N SER A 145 1.39 16.55 -2.62
CA SER A 145 0.68 15.80 -3.66
C SER A 145 1.68 15.15 -4.61
N THR A 146 1.73 13.83 -4.65
CA THR A 146 2.59 13.06 -5.56
C THR A 146 2.50 13.54 -7.01
N PRO A 147 1.31 13.75 -7.61
CA PRO A 147 1.20 14.28 -8.97
C PRO A 147 1.84 15.67 -9.13
N SER A 148 1.73 16.54 -8.12
CA SER A 148 2.33 17.87 -8.18
C SER A 148 3.85 17.81 -8.14
N VAL A 149 4.42 16.92 -7.34
CA VAL A 149 5.89 16.73 -7.25
C VAL A 149 6.44 16.22 -8.58
N PHE A 150 5.83 15.19 -9.16
CA PHE A 150 6.25 14.68 -10.48
C PHE A 150 6.12 15.75 -11.58
N LYS A 151 5.03 16.51 -11.60
CA LYS A 151 4.86 17.59 -12.57
C LYS A 151 5.95 18.67 -12.46
N GLN A 152 6.38 19.01 -11.25
CA GLN A 152 7.49 19.95 -11.04
C GLN A 152 8.82 19.36 -11.50
N LEU A 153 9.08 18.08 -11.21
CA LEU A 153 10.28 17.39 -11.68
C LEU A 153 10.35 17.36 -13.21
N ASP A 154 9.24 17.03 -13.87
CA ASP A 154 9.17 16.99 -15.33
C ASP A 154 9.39 18.37 -15.95
N ALA A 155 8.81 19.43 -15.36
CA ALA A 155 9.02 20.80 -15.80
C ALA A 155 10.48 21.25 -15.64
N GLY A 156 11.12 20.94 -14.51
CA GLY A 156 12.53 21.26 -14.27
C GLY A 156 13.48 20.50 -15.21
N ARG A 157 13.17 19.23 -15.51
CA ARG A 157 13.91 18.45 -16.51
C ARG A 157 13.77 19.04 -17.92
N ALA A 158 12.58 19.44 -18.32
CA ALA A 158 12.33 20.09 -19.59
C ALA A 158 13.02 21.46 -19.72
N ALA A 159 13.18 22.17 -18.62
CA ALA A 159 13.91 23.44 -18.54
C ALA A 159 15.44 23.26 -18.45
N GLY A 160 15.95 22.03 -18.29
CA GLY A 160 17.38 21.76 -18.10
C GLY A 160 17.91 22.14 -16.71
N GLU A 161 17.02 22.39 -15.75
CA GLU A 161 17.38 22.77 -14.36
C GLU A 161 17.82 21.53 -13.54
N TYR A 162 17.32 20.35 -13.91
CA TYR A 162 17.69 19.09 -13.27
C TYR A 162 18.39 18.18 -14.28
N PRO A 163 19.44 17.45 -13.86
CA PRO A 163 20.08 16.49 -14.73
C PRO A 163 19.05 15.45 -15.20
N ALA A 164 19.15 15.05 -16.45
CA ALA A 164 18.56 13.78 -16.87
C ALA A 164 19.09 12.69 -15.94
N SER A 165 18.26 11.73 -15.53
CA SER A 165 18.55 10.70 -14.54
C SER A 165 20.04 10.35 -14.52
N GLY A 166 20.69 10.49 -13.36
CA GLY A 166 22.04 9.96 -13.15
C GLY A 166 22.07 8.43 -13.37
N GLU A 167 23.24 7.86 -13.40
CA GLU A 167 23.38 6.40 -13.41
C GLU A 167 22.54 5.81 -12.26
N LEU A 168 21.51 5.05 -12.64
CA LEU A 168 20.68 4.34 -11.66
C LEU A 168 21.50 3.14 -11.19
N VAL A 169 21.69 3.01 -9.90
CA VAL A 169 22.22 1.79 -9.31
C VAL A 169 21.19 0.68 -9.55
N GLU A 170 21.64 -0.42 -10.14
CA GLU A 170 20.77 -1.57 -10.33
C GLU A 170 20.31 -2.11 -8.96
N PRO A 171 19.05 -2.49 -8.80
CA PRO A 171 18.52 -2.94 -7.51
C PRO A 171 19.32 -4.09 -6.89
N VAL A 172 19.89 -4.96 -7.72
CA VAL A 172 20.74 -6.07 -7.26
C VAL A 172 22.04 -5.54 -6.64
N GLU A 173 22.69 -4.56 -7.28
CA GLU A 173 23.92 -3.92 -6.76
C GLU A 173 23.65 -3.19 -5.44
N LEU A 174 22.49 -2.51 -5.32
CA LEU A 174 22.08 -1.88 -4.07
C LEU A 174 21.93 -2.91 -2.95
N LEU A 175 21.30 -4.05 -3.22
CA LEU A 175 21.13 -5.13 -2.25
C LEU A 175 22.46 -5.76 -1.85
N GLU A 176 23.37 -5.95 -2.80
CA GLU A 176 24.73 -6.43 -2.52
C GLU A 176 25.49 -5.44 -1.64
N ALA A 177 25.40 -4.14 -1.94
CA ALA A 177 26.00 -3.09 -1.13
C ALA A 177 25.42 -3.06 0.30
N LEU A 178 24.10 -3.19 0.46
CA LEU A 178 23.43 -3.27 1.77
C LEU A 178 23.86 -4.51 2.57
N ASN A 179 24.08 -5.65 1.90
CA ASN A 179 24.53 -6.89 2.54
C ASN A 179 26.03 -6.92 2.86
N SER A 180 26.84 -6.07 2.21
CA SER A 180 28.29 -5.95 2.44
C SER A 180 28.65 -4.83 3.42
N TYR A 181 27.67 -4.06 3.87
CA TYR A 181 27.89 -2.98 4.82
C TYR A 181 28.08 -3.54 6.23
N ASP A 182 29.29 -3.45 6.73
CA ASP A 182 29.72 -3.89 8.07
C ASP A 182 29.67 -2.72 9.08
N GLY A 183 28.58 -1.96 9.16
CA GLY A 183 28.24 -0.97 10.20
C GLY A 183 29.33 0.04 10.56
#